data_9339db44faf6131a5bd095af6a6a6608
#
_entry.id   9339db44faf6131a5bd095af6a6a6608
#
_cell.length_a   1.000
_cell.length_b   1.000
_cell.length_c   1.000
_cell.angle_alpha   90.00
_cell.angle_beta   90.00
_cell.angle_gamma   90.00
#
_symmetry.space_group_name_H-M   'P 1'
#
loop_
_entity.id
_entity.type
_entity.pdbx_description
1 polymer ?
#
loop_
_entity_poly.entity_id
_entity_poly.type
_entity_poly.pdbx_seq_one_letter_code
_entity_poly.pdbx_strand_id
1 'polypeptide(L)'
;MNSSSRIPAAGPLSYRQAGVDIEAADHFARSLRALAARTHGPDVVPTGDAYGALFRPPLAGLDSPLLAATCDGVGTKLLVARACGDYRGLGQDLVAMNVNDLLPRGARPLFFLDYIAVGRLADLEARDGRPGALSDVAQGMVAACAQVGCALIGGETAEMPDLYRPGDFDLAGFAVGLVDAARVPAGDVAAGDVVLGLAANGVHANGFSLIRRVLSDAGIEYGQPLPGMQSPIGAMLLQPTALYVAPVLALMSQVRVKAAAHATGGGILGRARGVVPDGLRVELDRSAFARP
;
A
#
# COMPACT_ATOMS: atom_id res chain seq x y z
N MET A 1 39.07 -18.15 -48.91
CA MET A 1 38.59 -19.20 -48.00
C MET A 1 37.66 -18.52 -47.01
N ASN A 2 36.35 -18.59 -47.24
CA ASN A 2 35.33 -17.93 -46.45
C ASN A 2 34.87 -18.92 -45.37
N SER A 3 35.34 -18.76 -44.12
CA SER A 3 34.81 -19.49 -42.98
C SER A 3 33.54 -18.82 -42.48
N SER A 4 32.40 -19.20 -43.05
CA SER A 4 31.11 -18.87 -42.46
C SER A 4 30.97 -19.60 -41.10
N SER A 5 31.20 -18.90 -40.01
CA SER A 5 30.85 -19.39 -38.67
C SER A 5 29.34 -19.57 -38.62
N ARG A 6 28.87 -20.81 -38.79
CA ARG A 6 27.49 -21.17 -38.49
C ARG A 6 27.24 -20.93 -37.00
N ILE A 7 26.42 -19.95 -36.67
CA ILE A 7 25.80 -19.85 -35.34
C ILE A 7 25.04 -21.16 -35.14
N PRO A 8 25.32 -21.96 -34.09
CA PRO A 8 24.53 -23.15 -33.82
C PRO A 8 23.06 -22.73 -33.64
N ALA A 9 22.17 -23.42 -34.35
CA ALA A 9 20.74 -23.21 -34.16
C ALA A 9 20.40 -23.61 -32.73
N ALA A 10 20.26 -22.62 -31.83
CA ALA A 10 19.68 -22.86 -30.53
C ALA A 10 18.25 -23.35 -30.75
N GLY A 11 17.86 -24.43 -30.07
CA GLY A 11 16.48 -24.91 -30.10
C GLY A 11 15.51 -23.79 -29.63
N PRO A 12 14.20 -23.95 -29.82
CA PRO A 12 13.23 -22.95 -29.44
C PRO A 12 13.37 -22.62 -27.94
N LEU A 13 13.63 -21.35 -27.64
CA LEU A 13 13.71 -20.85 -26.27
C LEU A 13 12.31 -20.87 -25.67
N SER A 14 12.19 -21.30 -24.42
CA SER A 14 10.95 -21.24 -23.65
C SER A 14 10.95 -20.04 -22.70
N TYR A 15 9.77 -19.57 -22.28
CA TYR A 15 9.65 -18.52 -21.25
C TYR A 15 10.35 -18.89 -19.94
N ARG A 16 10.28 -20.17 -19.52
CA ARG A 16 11.01 -20.67 -18.34
C ARG A 16 12.52 -20.55 -18.47
N GLN A 17 13.08 -20.76 -19.66
CA GLN A 17 14.50 -20.54 -19.93
C GLN A 17 14.88 -19.05 -19.92
N ALA A 18 13.92 -18.16 -20.22
CA ALA A 18 14.06 -16.72 -20.10
C ALA A 18 13.83 -16.21 -18.67
N GLY A 19 13.53 -17.12 -17.71
CA GLY A 19 13.35 -16.77 -16.31
C GLY A 19 11.91 -16.41 -15.90
N VAL A 20 10.91 -16.68 -16.75
CA VAL A 20 9.49 -16.45 -16.48
C VAL A 20 8.77 -17.79 -16.38
N ASP A 21 8.18 -18.10 -15.24
CA ASP A 21 7.40 -19.32 -15.00
C ASP A 21 5.89 -19.03 -15.08
N ILE A 22 5.32 -19.20 -16.27
CA ILE A 22 3.89 -18.94 -16.54
C ILE A 22 2.98 -19.80 -15.62
N GLU A 23 3.34 -21.05 -15.34
CA GLU A 23 2.52 -21.94 -14.49
C GLU A 23 2.48 -21.45 -13.04
N ALA A 24 3.63 -21.01 -12.52
CA ALA A 24 3.72 -20.42 -11.17
C ALA A 24 2.93 -19.10 -11.09
N ALA A 25 3.07 -18.23 -12.11
CA ALA A 25 2.32 -16.98 -12.21
C ALA A 25 0.81 -17.22 -12.23
N ASP A 26 0.34 -18.16 -13.07
CA ASP A 26 -1.09 -18.53 -13.14
C ASP A 26 -1.59 -19.13 -11.82
N HIS A 27 -0.77 -19.94 -11.16
CA HIS A 27 -1.14 -20.51 -9.86
C HIS A 27 -1.30 -19.42 -8.79
N PHE A 28 -0.34 -18.50 -8.71
CA PHE A 28 -0.40 -17.38 -7.78
C PHE A 28 -1.60 -16.47 -8.07
N ALA A 29 -1.83 -16.11 -9.33
CA ALA A 29 -2.95 -15.27 -9.75
C ALA A 29 -4.31 -15.92 -9.39
N ARG A 30 -4.48 -17.23 -9.61
CA ARG A 30 -5.70 -17.96 -9.19
C ARG A 30 -5.88 -17.94 -7.67
N SER A 31 -4.81 -18.14 -6.92
CA SER A 31 -4.83 -18.12 -5.46
C SER A 31 -5.20 -16.74 -4.91
N LEU A 32 -4.59 -15.69 -5.47
CA LEU A 32 -4.90 -14.30 -5.09
C LEU A 32 -6.36 -13.96 -5.44
N ARG A 33 -6.85 -14.34 -6.62
CA ARG A 33 -8.25 -14.14 -7.04
C ARG A 33 -9.23 -14.82 -6.09
N ALA A 34 -8.95 -16.05 -5.66
CA ALA A 34 -9.78 -16.77 -4.70
C ALA A 34 -9.80 -16.09 -3.32
N LEU A 35 -8.69 -15.55 -2.87
CA LEU A 35 -8.63 -14.75 -1.64
C LEU A 35 -9.37 -13.41 -1.79
N ALA A 36 -9.16 -12.70 -2.89
CA ALA A 36 -9.78 -11.40 -3.19
C ALA A 36 -11.30 -11.47 -3.22
N ALA A 37 -11.88 -12.59 -3.67
CA ALA A 37 -13.33 -12.82 -3.65
C ALA A 37 -13.96 -12.64 -2.25
N ARG A 38 -13.20 -12.80 -1.18
CA ARG A 38 -13.65 -12.57 0.21
C ARG A 38 -13.95 -11.10 0.51
N THR A 39 -13.45 -10.18 -0.31
CA THR A 39 -13.69 -8.73 -0.19
C THR A 39 -14.84 -8.26 -1.08
N HIS A 40 -15.36 -9.13 -1.94
CA HIS A 40 -16.37 -8.75 -2.92
C HIS A 40 -17.75 -8.64 -2.28
N GLY A 41 -18.38 -7.49 -2.50
CA GLY A 41 -19.79 -7.22 -2.17
C GLY A 41 -20.66 -7.25 -3.43
N PRO A 42 -21.94 -6.86 -3.30
CA PRO A 42 -22.91 -6.87 -4.40
C PRO A 42 -22.54 -5.92 -5.56
N ASP A 43 -21.66 -4.98 -5.30
CA ASP A 43 -21.23 -3.97 -6.27
C ASP A 43 -20.15 -4.49 -7.24
N VAL A 44 -19.47 -5.58 -6.90
CA VAL A 44 -18.52 -6.24 -7.82
C VAL A 44 -19.30 -7.07 -8.82
N VAL A 45 -19.16 -6.76 -10.12
CA VAL A 45 -19.85 -7.46 -11.18
C VAL A 45 -18.97 -8.60 -11.69
N PRO A 46 -19.42 -9.87 -11.62
CA PRO A 46 -18.65 -11.00 -12.13
C PRO A 46 -18.35 -10.86 -13.62
N THR A 47 -17.09 -11.01 -14.01
CA THR A 47 -16.62 -10.91 -15.41
C THR A 47 -16.13 -12.24 -15.98
N GLY A 48 -16.18 -13.33 -15.20
CA GLY A 48 -15.58 -14.62 -15.58
C GLY A 48 -14.07 -14.49 -15.76
N ASP A 49 -13.54 -15.05 -16.85
CA ASP A 49 -12.12 -15.02 -17.19
C ASP A 49 -11.73 -13.83 -18.10
N ALA A 50 -12.63 -12.85 -18.30
CA ALA A 50 -12.35 -11.67 -19.11
C ALA A 50 -11.35 -10.74 -18.40
N TYR A 51 -10.54 -10.07 -19.22
CA TYR A 51 -9.66 -9.02 -18.71
C TYR A 51 -10.47 -7.82 -18.21
N GLY A 52 -9.96 -7.20 -17.14
CA GLY A 52 -10.58 -6.05 -16.49
C GLY A 52 -11.69 -6.45 -15.53
N ALA A 53 -11.90 -5.62 -14.52
CA ALA A 53 -12.94 -5.79 -13.52
C ALA A 53 -14.05 -4.77 -13.74
N LEU A 54 -15.28 -5.15 -13.37
CA LEU A 54 -16.44 -4.26 -13.41
C LEU A 54 -16.93 -4.02 -11.98
N PHE A 55 -17.18 -2.75 -11.67
CA PHE A 55 -17.71 -2.33 -10.39
C PHE A 55 -18.93 -1.42 -10.60
N ARG A 56 -20.00 -1.65 -9.88
CA ARG A 56 -21.20 -0.83 -9.89
C ARG A 56 -21.10 0.22 -8.77
N PRO A 57 -20.86 1.50 -9.10
CA PRO A 57 -20.76 2.50 -8.05
C PRO A 57 -22.12 2.70 -7.36
N PRO A 58 -22.18 2.70 -6.01
CA PRO A 58 -23.42 2.90 -5.25
C PRO A 58 -23.75 4.38 -5.19
N LEU A 59 -24.43 4.90 -6.20
CA LEU A 59 -24.74 6.33 -6.38
C LEU A 59 -25.99 6.80 -5.63
N ALA A 60 -26.80 5.88 -5.08
CA ALA A 60 -28.02 6.24 -4.37
C ALA A 60 -27.77 7.19 -3.20
N GLY A 61 -28.54 8.28 -3.14
CA GLY A 61 -28.44 9.30 -2.09
C GLY A 61 -27.26 10.28 -2.25
N LEU A 62 -26.65 10.33 -3.42
CA LEU A 62 -25.64 11.33 -3.79
C LEU A 62 -26.23 12.26 -4.85
N ASP A 63 -26.10 13.59 -4.61
CA ASP A 63 -26.61 14.61 -5.54
C ASP A 63 -25.56 14.91 -6.63
N SER A 64 -24.28 14.91 -6.28
CA SER A 64 -23.18 15.19 -7.21
C SER A 64 -21.99 14.25 -6.91
N PRO A 65 -22.08 12.98 -7.34
CA PRO A 65 -21.05 11.99 -7.05
C PRO A 65 -19.73 12.27 -7.77
N LEU A 66 -18.62 12.21 -7.04
CA LEU A 66 -17.26 12.33 -7.55
C LEU A 66 -16.47 11.06 -7.21
N LEU A 67 -15.65 10.63 -8.14
CA LEU A 67 -14.63 9.61 -7.91
C LEU A 67 -13.31 10.28 -7.50
N ALA A 68 -12.70 9.76 -6.45
CA ALA A 68 -11.33 10.05 -6.06
C ALA A 68 -10.46 8.83 -6.35
N ALA A 69 -9.24 9.04 -6.81
CA ALA A 69 -8.30 7.95 -7.08
C ALA A 69 -6.93 8.27 -6.50
N THR A 70 -6.25 7.24 -6.04
CA THR A 70 -4.90 7.31 -5.48
C THR A 70 -4.04 6.19 -6.07
N CYS A 71 -2.73 6.43 -6.10
CA CYS A 71 -1.75 5.42 -6.47
C CYS A 71 -0.51 5.62 -5.58
N ASP A 72 -0.17 4.60 -4.81
CA ASP A 72 1.03 4.63 -3.96
C ASP A 72 1.58 3.22 -3.78
N GLY A 73 2.84 3.13 -3.34
CA GLY A 73 3.54 1.89 -3.04
C GLY A 73 3.98 1.78 -1.58
N VAL A 74 4.60 0.65 -1.22
CA VAL A 74 5.16 0.46 0.12
C VAL A 74 6.54 1.08 0.25
N GLY A 75 7.29 1.18 -0.84
CA GLY A 75 8.62 1.75 -0.86
C GLY A 75 9.67 0.89 -0.14
N THR A 76 10.72 1.54 0.39
CA THR A 76 11.90 0.82 0.90
C THR A 76 11.72 0.10 2.24
N LYS A 77 10.52 0.10 2.83
CA LYS A 77 10.12 -0.81 3.93
C LYS A 77 10.25 -2.28 3.50
N LEU A 78 10.03 -2.57 2.20
CA LEU A 78 10.22 -3.90 1.60
C LEU A 78 11.61 -4.48 1.91
N LEU A 79 12.65 -3.66 1.93
CA LEU A 79 14.02 -4.10 2.21
C LEU A 79 14.22 -4.47 3.69
N VAL A 80 13.49 -3.84 4.60
CA VAL A 80 13.48 -4.22 6.03
C VAL A 80 12.74 -5.55 6.19
N ALA A 81 11.58 -5.69 5.56
CA ALA A 81 10.82 -6.94 5.58
C ALA A 81 11.64 -8.12 5.05
N ARG A 82 12.35 -7.93 3.94
CA ARG A 82 13.27 -8.93 3.39
C ARG A 82 14.40 -9.29 4.37
N ALA A 83 15.02 -8.30 4.99
CA ALA A 83 16.11 -8.53 5.95
C ALA A 83 15.63 -9.26 7.21
N CYS A 84 14.41 -9.00 7.66
CA CYS A 84 13.79 -9.68 8.80
C CYS A 84 13.12 -11.01 8.44
N GLY A 85 12.86 -11.28 7.16
CA GLY A 85 12.06 -12.44 6.72
C GLY A 85 10.60 -12.38 7.17
N ASP A 86 10.03 -11.18 7.35
CA ASP A 86 8.65 -10.96 7.79
C ASP A 86 7.92 -10.02 6.81
N TYR A 87 6.92 -10.54 6.13
CA TYR A 87 6.19 -9.85 5.06
C TYR A 87 4.72 -9.62 5.39
N ARG A 88 4.25 -10.11 6.54
CA ARG A 88 2.83 -10.16 6.94
C ARG A 88 2.15 -8.79 6.96
N GLY A 89 2.86 -7.73 7.32
CA GLY A 89 2.34 -6.37 7.40
C GLY A 89 2.26 -5.63 6.06
N LEU A 90 3.02 -6.07 5.05
CA LEU A 90 3.21 -5.30 3.81
C LEU A 90 1.94 -5.15 2.98
N GLY A 91 1.08 -6.17 2.96
CA GLY A 91 -0.21 -6.09 2.25
C GLY A 91 -1.12 -5.04 2.87
N GLN A 92 -1.16 -4.92 4.20
CA GLN A 92 -1.88 -3.84 4.87
C GLN A 92 -1.22 -2.48 4.61
N ASP A 93 0.10 -2.39 4.62
CA ASP A 93 0.80 -1.16 4.27
C ASP A 93 0.38 -0.66 2.89
N LEU A 94 0.37 -1.55 1.90
CA LEU A 94 0.00 -1.22 0.52
C LEU A 94 -1.42 -0.66 0.43
N VAL A 95 -2.39 -1.33 1.04
CA VAL A 95 -3.78 -0.88 1.06
C VAL A 95 -3.90 0.44 1.82
N ALA A 96 -3.29 0.54 3.01
CA ALA A 96 -3.38 1.72 3.87
C ALA A 96 -2.81 2.98 3.21
N MET A 97 -1.66 2.88 2.53
CA MET A 97 -1.07 4.02 1.81
C MET A 97 -2.04 4.62 0.81
N ASN A 98 -2.81 3.77 0.13
CA ASN A 98 -3.77 4.20 -0.88
C ASN A 98 -5.12 4.66 -0.27
N VAL A 99 -5.74 3.85 0.59
CA VAL A 99 -7.07 4.19 1.09
C VAL A 99 -7.05 5.36 2.07
N ASN A 100 -5.96 5.55 2.83
CA ASN A 100 -5.81 6.71 3.70
C ASN A 100 -5.66 8.02 2.90
N ASP A 101 -5.09 7.97 1.69
CA ASP A 101 -4.97 9.14 0.80
C ASP A 101 -6.30 9.57 0.16
N LEU A 102 -7.32 8.72 0.18
CA LEU A 102 -8.68 9.09 -0.21
C LEU A 102 -9.38 9.97 0.85
N LEU A 103 -8.99 9.83 2.12
CA LEU A 103 -9.67 10.45 3.26
C LEU A 103 -9.57 11.98 3.28
N PRO A 104 -8.47 12.64 2.88
CA PRO A 104 -8.42 14.09 2.76
C PRO A 104 -9.46 14.68 1.80
N ARG A 105 -10.01 13.86 0.90
CA ARG A 105 -11.11 14.22 0.00
C ARG A 105 -12.48 13.82 0.53
N GLY A 106 -12.56 13.19 1.70
CA GLY A 106 -13.79 12.65 2.25
C GLY A 106 -14.34 11.45 1.49
N ALA A 107 -13.52 10.83 0.64
CA ALA A 107 -13.94 9.75 -0.23
C ALA A 107 -13.92 8.40 0.52
N ARG A 108 -15.03 7.66 0.43
CA ARG A 108 -15.13 6.28 0.91
C ARG A 108 -14.50 5.35 -0.12
N PRO A 109 -13.57 4.47 0.25
CA PRO A 109 -13.01 3.47 -0.65
C PRO A 109 -14.12 2.59 -1.27
N LEU A 110 -13.99 2.28 -2.54
CA LEU A 110 -14.86 1.38 -3.30
C LEU A 110 -14.12 0.10 -3.66
N PHE A 111 -13.04 0.24 -4.40
CA PHE A 111 -12.25 -0.89 -4.87
C PHE A 111 -10.75 -0.57 -4.93
N PHE A 112 -9.97 -1.63 -4.96
CA PHE A 112 -8.52 -1.64 -4.99
C PHE A 112 -8.00 -2.51 -6.13
N LEU A 113 -6.89 -2.10 -6.72
CA LEU A 113 -6.09 -2.87 -7.66
C LEU A 113 -4.66 -2.92 -7.17
N ASP A 114 -4.00 -4.06 -7.30
CA ASP A 114 -2.59 -4.24 -6.96
C ASP A 114 -1.71 -4.40 -8.20
N TYR A 115 -0.45 -4.03 -8.06
CA TYR A 115 0.62 -4.38 -8.98
C TYR A 115 1.78 -4.94 -8.18
N ILE A 116 2.12 -6.19 -8.45
CA ILE A 116 3.22 -6.92 -7.82
C ILE A 116 4.28 -7.18 -8.88
N ALA A 117 5.46 -6.59 -8.73
CA ALA A 117 6.59 -6.78 -9.61
C ALA A 117 7.68 -7.58 -8.88
N VAL A 118 8.17 -8.63 -9.49
CA VAL A 118 9.18 -9.52 -8.88
C VAL A 118 10.30 -9.84 -9.85
N GLY A 119 11.47 -10.22 -9.34
CA GLY A 119 12.51 -10.83 -10.16
C GLY A 119 12.05 -12.19 -10.66
N ARG A 120 11.80 -13.10 -9.73
CA ARG A 120 11.23 -14.44 -9.98
C ARG A 120 10.30 -14.81 -8.84
N LEU A 121 9.15 -15.36 -9.16
CA LEU A 121 8.18 -15.85 -8.17
C LEU A 121 8.80 -16.92 -7.25
N ALA A 122 9.54 -17.85 -7.83
CA ALA A 122 10.20 -18.93 -7.10
C ALA A 122 11.14 -18.46 -5.98
N ASP A 123 11.70 -17.25 -6.07
CA ASP A 123 12.58 -16.69 -5.04
C ASP A 123 11.79 -16.21 -3.80
N LEU A 124 10.48 -16.04 -3.94
CA LEU A 124 9.55 -15.52 -2.92
C LEU A 124 8.54 -16.57 -2.44
N GLU A 125 8.67 -17.82 -2.93
CA GLU A 125 7.82 -18.93 -2.51
C GLU A 125 8.09 -19.39 -1.08
N ALA A 126 7.20 -20.26 -0.58
CA ALA A 126 7.31 -20.86 0.73
C ALA A 126 8.60 -21.69 0.86
N ARG A 127 9.35 -21.48 1.95
CA ARG A 127 10.56 -22.22 2.28
C ARG A 127 10.56 -22.59 3.76
N ASP A 128 11.09 -23.76 4.07
CA ASP A 128 11.29 -24.23 5.45
C ASP A 128 10.04 -24.17 6.32
N GLY A 129 8.87 -24.46 5.73
CA GLY A 129 7.59 -24.45 6.43
C GLY A 129 7.00 -23.06 6.73
N ARG A 130 7.60 -21.98 6.17
CA ARG A 130 7.07 -20.61 6.23
C ARG A 130 6.27 -20.30 4.96
N PRO A 131 5.17 -19.54 5.08
CA PRO A 131 4.49 -19.02 3.90
C PRO A 131 5.45 -18.22 3.01
N GLY A 132 5.19 -18.21 1.71
CA GLY A 132 5.94 -17.36 0.80
C GLY A 132 5.65 -15.87 1.05
N ALA A 133 6.61 -15.01 0.76
CA ALA A 133 6.46 -13.57 0.93
C ALA A 133 5.20 -13.01 0.25
N LEU A 134 4.93 -13.45 -0.97
CA LEU A 134 3.74 -13.00 -1.72
C LEU A 134 2.43 -13.53 -1.15
N SER A 135 2.43 -14.73 -0.56
CA SER A 135 1.26 -15.25 0.15
C SER A 135 0.91 -14.40 1.38
N ASP A 136 1.92 -14.00 2.16
CA ASP A 136 1.74 -13.10 3.30
C ASP A 136 1.22 -11.73 2.85
N VAL A 137 1.78 -11.15 1.78
CA VAL A 137 1.32 -9.89 1.18
C VAL A 137 -0.12 -10.00 0.72
N ALA A 138 -0.48 -11.04 -0.03
CA ALA A 138 -1.83 -11.27 -0.53
C ALA A 138 -2.86 -11.36 0.60
N GLN A 139 -2.55 -12.12 1.65
CA GLN A 139 -3.41 -12.24 2.82
C GLN A 139 -3.59 -10.90 3.55
N GLY A 140 -2.50 -10.14 3.71
CA GLY A 140 -2.53 -8.81 4.32
C GLY A 140 -3.38 -7.82 3.51
N MET A 141 -3.25 -7.80 2.18
CA MET A 141 -4.09 -6.97 1.30
C MET A 141 -5.58 -7.30 1.45
N VAL A 142 -5.92 -8.59 1.36
CA VAL A 142 -7.32 -9.04 1.48
C VAL A 142 -7.91 -8.68 2.83
N ALA A 143 -7.16 -8.91 3.91
CA ALA A 143 -7.61 -8.56 5.26
C ALA A 143 -7.83 -7.05 5.42
N ALA A 144 -6.90 -6.23 4.95
CA ALA A 144 -7.01 -4.77 5.00
C ALA A 144 -8.17 -4.24 4.14
N CYS A 145 -8.33 -4.74 2.92
CA CYS A 145 -9.45 -4.41 2.04
C CYS A 145 -10.80 -4.75 2.68
N ALA A 146 -10.92 -5.95 3.26
CA ALA A 146 -12.13 -6.36 3.98
C ALA A 146 -12.44 -5.45 5.18
N GLN A 147 -11.40 -5.08 5.95
CA GLN A 147 -11.55 -4.22 7.12
C GLN A 147 -12.08 -2.83 6.77
N VAL A 148 -11.71 -2.28 5.62
CA VAL A 148 -12.13 -0.94 5.19
C VAL A 148 -13.33 -0.94 4.23
N GLY A 149 -13.89 -2.11 3.93
CA GLY A 149 -15.02 -2.24 3.00
C GLY A 149 -14.66 -1.88 1.56
N CYS A 150 -13.43 -2.17 1.14
CA CYS A 150 -12.88 -1.91 -0.18
C CYS A 150 -12.71 -3.25 -0.92
N ALA A 151 -13.25 -3.41 -2.12
CA ALA A 151 -13.15 -4.66 -2.86
C ALA A 151 -11.81 -4.75 -3.61
N LEU A 152 -11.01 -5.78 -3.38
CA LEU A 152 -9.87 -6.10 -4.23
C LEU A 152 -10.40 -6.78 -5.50
N ILE A 153 -10.45 -6.04 -6.62
CA ILE A 153 -11.16 -6.50 -7.82
C ILE A 153 -10.25 -6.93 -8.97
N GLY A 154 -8.95 -6.73 -8.84
CA GLY A 154 -7.98 -7.11 -9.85
C GLY A 154 -6.59 -6.61 -9.53
N GLY A 155 -5.67 -6.90 -10.40
CA GLY A 155 -4.28 -6.53 -10.30
C GLY A 155 -3.42 -7.21 -11.35
N GLU A 156 -2.10 -7.07 -11.21
CA GLU A 156 -1.12 -7.66 -12.10
C GLU A 156 0.06 -8.20 -11.28
N THR A 157 0.58 -9.36 -11.67
CA THR A 157 1.82 -9.89 -11.13
C THR A 157 2.80 -10.12 -12.28
N ALA A 158 3.91 -9.38 -12.29
CA ALA A 158 4.89 -9.39 -13.37
C ALA A 158 6.22 -9.98 -12.90
N GLU A 159 6.70 -11.04 -13.59
CA GLU A 159 8.07 -11.53 -13.45
C GLU A 159 9.00 -10.77 -14.40
N MET A 160 10.02 -10.11 -13.86
CA MET A 160 10.98 -9.28 -14.60
C MET A 160 12.42 -9.56 -14.12
N PRO A 161 12.98 -10.72 -14.47
CA PRO A 161 14.26 -11.20 -13.92
C PRO A 161 15.46 -10.30 -14.24
N ASP A 162 15.42 -9.55 -15.34
CA ASP A 162 16.50 -8.63 -15.72
C ASP A 162 16.37 -7.25 -15.06
N LEU A 163 15.19 -6.92 -14.52
CA LEU A 163 14.92 -5.65 -13.85
C LEU A 163 15.09 -5.76 -12.34
N TYR A 164 14.61 -6.85 -11.73
CA TYR A 164 14.71 -7.13 -10.31
C TYR A 164 15.71 -8.25 -10.03
N ARG A 165 16.53 -8.07 -9.00
CA ARG A 165 17.46 -9.12 -8.53
C ARG A 165 16.68 -10.27 -7.87
N PRO A 166 17.26 -11.47 -7.77
CA PRO A 166 16.65 -12.57 -7.03
C PRO A 166 16.21 -12.16 -5.64
N GLY A 167 14.92 -12.40 -5.34
CA GLY A 167 14.28 -12.03 -4.08
C GLY A 167 13.95 -10.55 -3.91
N ASP A 168 14.22 -9.68 -4.89
CA ASP A 168 13.70 -8.31 -4.92
C ASP A 168 12.30 -8.30 -5.54
N PHE A 169 11.45 -7.43 -5.01
CA PHE A 169 10.10 -7.20 -5.50
C PHE A 169 9.65 -5.78 -5.18
N ASP A 170 8.61 -5.32 -5.88
CA ASP A 170 7.97 -4.04 -5.61
C ASP A 170 6.45 -4.21 -5.56
N LEU A 171 5.80 -3.33 -4.83
CA LEU A 171 4.36 -3.32 -4.60
C LEU A 171 3.83 -1.93 -4.89
N ALA A 172 2.87 -1.83 -5.79
CA ALA A 172 2.07 -0.62 -6.01
C ALA A 172 0.58 -0.95 -5.92
N GLY A 173 -0.21 0.02 -5.48
CA GLY A 173 -1.64 -0.11 -5.35
C GLY A 173 -2.36 1.08 -5.96
N PHE A 174 -3.62 0.85 -6.33
CA PHE A 174 -4.56 1.86 -6.80
C PHE A 174 -5.85 1.71 -6.02
N ALA A 175 -6.29 2.78 -5.39
CA ALA A 175 -7.60 2.82 -4.76
C ALA A 175 -8.50 3.83 -5.44
N VAL A 176 -9.76 3.46 -5.60
CA VAL A 176 -10.81 4.36 -6.06
C VAL A 176 -11.85 4.49 -4.97
N GLY A 177 -12.24 5.73 -4.67
CA GLY A 177 -13.26 6.07 -3.69
C GLY A 177 -14.34 6.96 -4.28
N LEU A 178 -15.42 7.09 -3.54
CA LEU A 178 -16.62 7.85 -3.91
C LEU A 178 -16.93 8.88 -2.81
N VAL A 179 -17.25 10.10 -3.24
CA VAL A 179 -17.68 11.18 -2.36
C VAL A 179 -18.76 12.01 -3.06
N ASP A 180 -19.69 12.60 -2.30
CA ASP A 180 -20.54 13.66 -2.81
C ASP A 180 -19.77 14.98 -2.83
N ALA A 181 -19.89 15.76 -3.89
CA ALA A 181 -19.18 17.04 -4.04
C ALA A 181 -19.41 17.99 -2.84
N ALA A 182 -20.61 17.97 -2.25
CA ALA A 182 -20.95 18.78 -1.08
C ALA A 182 -20.21 18.36 0.22
N ARG A 183 -19.64 17.14 0.24
CA ARG A 183 -18.91 16.58 1.39
C ARG A 183 -17.39 16.67 1.26
N VAL A 184 -16.89 17.11 0.10
CA VAL A 184 -15.46 17.33 -0.08
C VAL A 184 -15.01 18.46 0.84
N PRO A 185 -13.93 18.30 1.65
CA PRO A 185 -13.38 19.37 2.47
C PRO A 185 -13.05 20.60 1.62
N ALA A 186 -13.70 21.73 1.91
CA ALA A 186 -13.67 22.92 1.07
C ALA A 186 -12.38 23.76 1.20
N GLY A 187 -11.54 23.47 2.21
CA GLY A 187 -10.31 24.23 2.48
C GLY A 187 -10.57 25.61 3.14
N ASP A 188 -11.80 25.88 3.57
CA ASP A 188 -12.23 27.14 4.17
C ASP A 188 -11.81 27.26 5.66
N VAL A 189 -10.57 26.93 5.94
CA VAL A 189 -9.95 27.00 7.27
C VAL A 189 -9.82 28.43 7.71
N ALA A 190 -10.15 28.69 8.98
CA ALA A 190 -10.11 30.01 9.59
C ALA A 190 -9.31 30.03 10.90
N ALA A 191 -8.87 31.21 11.32
CA ALA A 191 -8.23 31.35 12.62
C ALA A 191 -9.20 30.95 13.75
N GLY A 192 -8.70 30.13 14.69
CA GLY A 192 -9.50 29.59 15.79
C GLY A 192 -10.10 28.20 15.50
N ASP A 193 -9.93 27.66 14.29
CA ASP A 193 -10.32 26.27 14.02
C ASP A 193 -9.45 25.29 14.81
N VAL A 194 -10.09 24.20 15.25
CA VAL A 194 -9.42 23.15 16.02
C VAL A 194 -8.75 22.16 15.09
N VAL A 195 -7.49 21.82 15.37
CA VAL A 195 -6.74 20.77 14.67
C VAL A 195 -6.81 19.48 15.47
N LEU A 196 -7.34 18.42 14.88
CA LEU A 196 -7.36 17.08 15.45
C LEU A 196 -6.27 16.23 14.82
N GLY A 197 -5.43 15.61 15.65
CA GLY A 197 -4.43 14.64 15.23
C GLY A 197 -4.90 13.22 15.51
N LEU A 198 -4.84 12.34 14.51
CA LEU A 198 -4.99 10.91 14.71
C LEU A 198 -3.60 10.30 14.90
N ALA A 199 -3.40 9.58 16.00
CA ALA A 199 -2.11 8.99 16.33
C ALA A 199 -1.70 7.93 15.31
N ALA A 200 -0.40 7.87 14.99
CA ALA A 200 0.20 6.74 14.29
C ALA A 200 0.49 5.59 15.27
N ASN A 201 0.52 4.37 14.74
CA ASN A 201 0.89 3.17 15.51
C ASN A 201 2.35 2.74 15.24
N GLY A 202 3.17 3.63 14.70
CA GLY A 202 4.56 3.38 14.34
C GLY A 202 5.01 4.29 13.18
N VAL A 203 6.06 3.89 12.51
CA VAL A 203 6.65 4.63 11.37
C VAL A 203 5.82 4.52 10.10
N HIS A 204 4.86 3.58 10.07
CA HIS A 204 4.05 3.24 8.90
C HIS A 204 4.90 2.74 7.72
N ALA A 205 4.77 3.35 6.53
CA ALA A 205 5.53 2.98 5.34
C ALA A 205 6.39 4.12 4.78
N ASN A 206 6.45 5.27 5.46
CA ASN A 206 7.20 6.43 4.98
C ASN A 206 8.55 6.61 5.70
N GLY A 207 9.52 7.23 5.02
CA GLY A 207 10.82 7.60 5.61
C GLY A 207 11.83 6.46 5.73
N PHE A 208 11.55 5.28 5.21
CA PHE A 208 12.40 4.09 5.40
C PHE A 208 13.79 4.21 4.78
N SER A 209 13.98 4.96 3.72
CA SER A 209 15.32 5.22 3.18
C SER A 209 16.22 5.92 4.18
N LEU A 210 15.68 6.92 4.91
CA LEU A 210 16.39 7.61 5.97
C LEU A 210 16.62 6.71 7.18
N ILE A 211 15.59 6.01 7.65
CA ILE A 211 15.68 5.10 8.80
C ILE A 211 16.77 4.04 8.55
N ARG A 212 16.73 3.37 7.40
CA ARG A 212 17.73 2.37 7.01
C ARG A 212 19.13 2.93 6.99
N ARG A 213 19.30 4.16 6.50
CA ARG A 213 20.60 4.83 6.49
C ARG A 213 21.08 5.14 7.91
N VAL A 214 20.24 5.67 8.78
CA VAL A 214 20.57 5.98 10.18
C VAL A 214 20.98 4.71 10.94
N LEU A 215 20.22 3.61 10.80
CA LEU A 215 20.56 2.35 11.45
C LEU A 215 21.89 1.77 10.92
N SER A 216 22.10 1.82 9.62
CA SER A 216 23.35 1.38 8.99
C SER A 216 24.55 2.17 9.46
N ASP A 217 24.45 3.50 9.51
CA ASP A 217 25.53 4.39 9.97
C ASP A 217 25.83 4.21 11.47
N ALA A 218 24.82 3.81 12.26
CA ALA A 218 24.96 3.49 13.68
C ALA A 218 25.40 2.04 13.96
N GLY A 219 25.54 1.19 12.92
CA GLY A 219 25.88 -0.22 13.08
C GLY A 219 24.80 -1.05 13.78
N ILE A 220 23.53 -0.62 13.70
CA ILE A 220 22.40 -1.30 14.35
C ILE A 220 21.75 -2.25 13.36
N GLU A 221 21.65 -3.53 13.72
CA GLU A 221 20.99 -4.55 12.93
C GLU A 221 19.52 -4.69 13.32
N TYR A 222 18.67 -5.09 12.38
CA TYR A 222 17.21 -5.20 12.61
C TYR A 222 16.82 -6.20 13.69
N GLY A 223 17.64 -7.23 13.94
CA GLY A 223 17.43 -8.21 14.99
C GLY A 223 17.72 -7.72 16.40
N GLN A 224 18.27 -6.51 16.57
CA GLN A 224 18.67 -5.96 17.85
C GLN A 224 17.62 -5.00 18.41
N PRO A 225 17.38 -4.98 19.73
CA PRO A 225 16.58 -3.94 20.36
C PRO A 225 17.41 -2.63 20.48
N LEU A 226 16.75 -1.49 20.40
CA LEU A 226 17.37 -0.22 20.77
C LEU A 226 17.43 -0.05 22.29
N PRO A 227 18.32 0.81 22.83
CA PRO A 227 18.38 1.09 24.25
C PRO A 227 17.00 1.46 24.82
N GLY A 228 16.59 0.75 25.87
CA GLY A 228 15.27 0.91 26.49
C GLY A 228 14.12 0.16 25.83
N MET A 229 14.36 -0.54 24.74
CA MET A 229 13.36 -1.38 24.06
C MET A 229 13.56 -2.86 24.39
N GLN A 230 12.46 -3.60 24.46
CA GLN A 230 12.50 -5.06 24.68
C GLN A 230 12.45 -5.84 23.36
N SER A 231 11.84 -5.26 22.31
CA SER A 231 11.66 -5.91 21.02
C SER A 231 12.73 -5.48 20.02
N PRO A 232 13.11 -6.35 19.06
CA PRO A 232 14.00 -5.98 17.97
C PRO A 232 13.45 -4.78 17.18
N ILE A 233 14.34 -3.89 16.76
CA ILE A 233 13.93 -2.69 15.99
C ILE A 233 13.23 -3.07 14.69
N GLY A 234 13.61 -4.16 14.04
CA GLY A 234 12.95 -4.66 12.83
C GLY A 234 11.47 -4.97 13.05
N ALA A 235 11.10 -5.58 14.17
CA ALA A 235 9.69 -5.87 14.49
C ALA A 235 8.86 -4.58 14.65
N MET A 236 9.44 -3.54 15.25
CA MET A 236 8.77 -2.24 15.37
C MET A 236 8.63 -1.53 14.03
N LEU A 237 9.66 -1.58 13.19
CA LEU A 237 9.63 -1.00 11.86
C LEU A 237 8.63 -1.70 10.94
N LEU A 238 8.38 -2.98 11.15
CA LEU A 238 7.43 -3.77 10.37
C LEU A 238 5.99 -3.68 10.87
N GLN A 239 5.72 -2.91 11.94
CA GLN A 239 4.37 -2.61 12.35
C GLN A 239 3.56 -2.08 11.16
N PRO A 240 2.41 -2.71 10.81
CA PRO A 240 1.62 -2.29 9.66
C PRO A 240 1.05 -0.88 9.83
N THR A 241 0.94 -0.14 8.73
CA THR A 241 0.29 1.18 8.68
C THR A 241 -1.15 1.11 9.18
N ALA A 242 -1.53 2.03 10.05
CA ALA A 242 -2.89 2.10 10.56
C ALA A 242 -3.90 2.43 9.44
N LEU A 243 -5.07 1.80 9.51
CA LEU A 243 -6.20 2.06 8.63
C LEU A 243 -7.13 3.10 9.27
N TYR A 244 -7.18 4.30 8.71
CA TYR A 244 -7.96 5.42 9.27
C TYR A 244 -9.35 5.59 8.65
N VAL A 245 -9.76 4.72 7.72
CA VAL A 245 -11.01 4.86 6.97
C VAL A 245 -12.23 4.96 7.90
N ALA A 246 -12.41 3.99 8.79
CA ALA A 246 -13.58 3.97 9.66
C ALA A 246 -13.67 5.18 10.60
N PRO A 247 -12.63 5.53 11.39
CA PRO A 247 -12.72 6.67 12.30
C PRO A 247 -12.86 8.02 11.59
N VAL A 248 -12.19 8.21 10.43
CA VAL A 248 -12.26 9.48 9.69
C VAL A 248 -13.63 9.66 9.05
N LEU A 249 -14.17 8.64 8.38
CA LEU A 249 -15.51 8.73 7.78
C LEU A 249 -16.60 8.87 8.83
N ALA A 250 -16.47 8.22 9.99
CA ALA A 250 -17.38 8.41 11.11
C ALA A 250 -17.34 9.86 11.64
N LEU A 251 -16.15 10.44 11.79
CA LEU A 251 -16.00 11.84 12.16
C LEU A 251 -16.67 12.77 11.14
N MET A 252 -16.36 12.59 9.85
CA MET A 252 -16.89 13.40 8.75
C MET A 252 -18.41 13.28 8.60
N SER A 253 -19.03 12.22 9.11
CA SER A 253 -20.49 12.09 9.13
C SER A 253 -21.17 12.91 10.22
N GLN A 254 -20.43 13.30 11.26
CA GLN A 254 -20.97 13.99 12.44
C GLN A 254 -20.59 15.47 12.49
N VAL A 255 -19.41 15.81 11.96
CA VAL A 255 -18.89 17.18 11.97
C VAL A 255 -18.40 17.59 10.59
N ARG A 256 -18.49 18.89 10.31
CA ARG A 256 -17.92 19.45 9.08
C ARG A 256 -16.41 19.55 9.22
N VAL A 257 -15.68 18.70 8.51
CA VAL A 257 -14.23 18.78 8.38
C VAL A 257 -13.89 19.76 7.25
N LYS A 258 -13.23 20.87 7.57
CA LYS A 258 -12.90 21.92 6.59
C LYS A 258 -11.70 21.56 5.73
N ALA A 259 -10.72 20.87 6.31
CA ALA A 259 -9.52 20.38 5.64
C ALA A 259 -9.00 19.13 6.33
N ALA A 260 -8.31 18.27 5.60
CA ALA A 260 -7.64 17.11 6.15
C ALA A 260 -6.32 16.87 5.40
N ALA A 261 -5.31 16.36 6.10
CA ALA A 261 -4.02 16.03 5.54
C ALA A 261 -3.53 14.68 6.06
N HIS A 262 -3.06 13.83 5.16
CA HIS A 262 -2.35 12.60 5.51
C HIS A 262 -0.86 12.90 5.66
N ALA A 263 -0.32 12.74 6.87
CA ALA A 263 1.09 13.02 7.17
C ALA A 263 1.98 11.89 6.62
N THR A 264 2.49 12.09 5.41
CA THR A 264 3.39 11.19 4.68
C THR A 264 4.70 11.90 4.33
N GLY A 265 5.22 11.75 3.11
CA GLY A 265 6.41 12.47 2.64
C GLY A 265 6.28 13.99 2.83
N GLY A 266 7.32 14.60 3.40
CA GLY A 266 7.31 16.01 3.83
C GLY A 266 6.89 16.23 5.28
N GLY A 267 6.44 15.17 5.98
CA GLY A 267 6.10 15.20 7.40
C GLY A 267 4.88 16.07 7.74
N ILE A 268 4.60 16.19 9.02
CA ILE A 268 3.44 16.94 9.53
C ILE A 268 3.45 18.39 9.03
N LEU A 269 4.60 19.07 9.11
CA LEU A 269 4.69 20.48 8.74
C LEU A 269 4.39 20.72 7.26
N GLY A 270 4.96 19.90 6.37
CA GLY A 270 4.72 20.02 4.92
C GLY A 270 3.28 19.75 4.54
N ARG A 271 2.69 18.70 5.11
CA ARG A 271 1.32 18.30 4.78
C ARG A 271 0.27 19.20 5.41
N ALA A 272 0.45 19.63 6.67
CA ALA A 272 -0.45 20.56 7.32
C ALA A 272 -0.46 21.92 6.62
N ARG A 273 0.72 22.44 6.20
CA ARG A 273 0.80 23.69 5.45
C ARG A 273 0.04 23.64 4.12
N GLY A 274 0.05 22.50 3.44
CA GLY A 274 -0.61 22.34 2.14
C GLY A 274 -2.14 22.44 2.17
N VAL A 275 -2.76 22.40 3.35
CA VAL A 275 -4.21 22.49 3.51
C VAL A 275 -4.67 23.75 4.26
N VAL A 276 -3.75 24.64 4.62
CA VAL A 276 -4.03 25.91 5.31
C VAL A 276 -3.88 27.06 4.33
N PRO A 277 -4.88 27.95 4.21
CA PRO A 277 -4.83 29.12 3.34
C PRO A 277 -3.66 30.06 3.67
N ASP A 278 -3.23 30.83 2.65
CA ASP A 278 -2.22 31.87 2.87
C ASP A 278 -2.69 32.90 3.93
N GLY A 279 -1.73 33.34 4.75
CA GLY A 279 -2.00 34.26 5.87
C GLY A 279 -2.35 33.58 7.17
N LEU A 280 -2.58 32.25 7.17
CA LEU A 280 -2.79 31.46 8.37
C LEU A 280 -1.59 30.55 8.66
N ARG A 281 -1.47 30.11 9.91
CA ARG A 281 -0.48 29.12 10.33
C ARG A 281 -1.12 28.05 11.21
N VAL A 282 -0.55 26.85 11.18
CA VAL A 282 -0.86 25.79 12.14
C VAL A 282 0.11 25.90 13.31
N GLU A 283 -0.41 25.99 14.52
CA GLU A 283 0.36 25.86 15.74
C GLU A 283 0.19 24.45 16.30
N LEU A 284 1.31 23.74 16.43
CA LEU A 284 1.35 22.39 16.99
C LEU A 284 2.04 22.44 18.35
N ASP A 285 1.30 22.14 19.41
CA ASP A 285 1.88 22.00 20.74
C ASP A 285 2.56 20.63 20.84
N ARG A 286 3.88 20.63 20.90
CA ARG A 286 4.69 19.41 21.00
C ARG A 286 4.48 18.64 22.30
N SER A 287 3.93 19.29 23.34
CA SER A 287 3.59 18.63 24.61
C SER A 287 2.29 17.83 24.52
N ALA A 288 1.44 18.13 23.53
CA ALA A 288 0.18 17.39 23.27
C ALA A 288 0.40 16.05 22.56
N PHE A 289 1.62 15.77 22.09
CA PHE A 289 1.94 14.52 21.40
C PHE A 289 2.70 13.59 22.33
N ALA A 290 2.17 12.39 22.57
CA ALA A 290 2.96 11.31 23.14
C ALA A 290 4.08 10.96 22.14
N ARG A 291 5.32 10.92 22.62
CA ARG A 291 6.41 10.34 21.82
C ARG A 291 6.32 8.84 21.93
N PRO A 292 6.39 8.11 20.80
CA PRO A 292 6.39 6.66 20.80
C PRO A 292 7.62 6.09 21.49
#